data_1451d9ce3cff34282391778280e01406
#
_entry.id   1451d9ce3cff34282391778280e01406
#
_cell.length_a   1.000
_cell.length_b   1.000
_cell.length_c   1.000
_cell.angle_alpha   90.00
_cell.angle_beta   90.00
_cell.angle_gamma   90.00
#
_symmetry.space_group_name_H-M   'P 1'
#
loop_
_entity.id
_entity.type
_entity.pdbx_description
1 polymer ?
#
loop_
_entity_poly.entity_id
_entity_poly.type
_entity_poly.pdbx_seq_one_letter_code
_entity_poly.pdbx_strand_id
1 'polypeptide(L)'
;MFLKRFGPYFSYLKPVRKQFALGLGFGLISAAASGAGLPFIIKFLVPLVTSDDKPQGMALILLLSSIPLAFTLRALGGFLNAYYMAYAGMHVLERLRIMVFEKIQHLPLAFFHKNNVGDLMSRVMGDTGQLQTALVKVVNSLVKEPATLVSAIGFLIYLTISESEVAFMLIALATIPACVLPIRAIGTRILKKSRQAQQQAGELNNVLNENLSAVREVRAYNLETREINRFTAAVRKLFQLALKTVKYDKMLSPLIELTTAFALSFSLYVAVQRNISPEVIASILTALYMCYEPIKKLGGVSNTIRKAQASLDRLEYVLHTDDTVPEADNPKPLTAVTGEICFNNVTFAYDNEVALNKVSAKIEPNQAIALVGPSGAGKTTFANLVPRFYDVIQGSVTLDGVDIRELSKADLRSQIALVSQESLLFSDTIANNIRLSKVDATLDEVKEAARMAHAHDFIEAFEDGYETLVGERGSRLSGGQRQRIAIARAFLKNAPITILDEPTSALDAESEHQIQAALEGLSKGRTVLIIAHRFSTIQHADRIFVFDDGEIIANGTHTELYQSNPLYTSLYDKQAKTALSTNSEPTES
;
A
#
# COMPACT_ATOMS: atom_id res chain seq x y z
N MET A 1 -24.76 -7.82 8.20
CA MET A 1 -23.91 -7.47 7.05
C MET A 1 -22.45 -7.24 7.47
N PHE A 2 -22.16 -6.40 8.49
CA PHE A 2 -20.80 -6.15 8.99
C PHE A 2 -20.04 -7.44 9.37
N LEU A 3 -20.59 -8.27 10.27
CA LEU A 3 -19.95 -9.50 10.74
C LEU A 3 -19.69 -10.51 9.61
N LYS A 4 -20.56 -10.61 8.59
CA LYS A 4 -20.30 -11.50 7.44
C LYS A 4 -19.10 -11.06 6.61
N ARG A 5 -18.95 -9.75 6.37
CA ARG A 5 -17.90 -9.20 5.50
C ARG A 5 -16.55 -9.08 6.22
N PHE A 6 -16.57 -8.65 7.49
CA PHE A 6 -15.36 -8.46 8.29
C PHE A 6 -14.98 -9.68 9.14
N GLY A 7 -15.84 -10.70 9.21
CA GLY A 7 -15.66 -11.92 10.02
C GLY A 7 -14.29 -12.57 9.89
N PRO A 8 -13.79 -12.86 8.67
CA PRO A 8 -12.48 -13.49 8.47
C PRO A 8 -11.33 -12.69 9.10
N TYR A 9 -11.42 -11.38 9.09
CA TYR A 9 -10.37 -10.49 9.58
C TYR A 9 -10.32 -10.34 11.11
N PHE A 10 -11.35 -10.80 11.83
CA PHE A 10 -11.29 -10.90 13.30
C PHE A 10 -10.25 -11.93 13.78
N SER A 11 -9.80 -12.83 12.91
CA SER A 11 -8.69 -13.73 13.22
C SER A 11 -7.41 -13.00 13.63
N TYR A 12 -7.18 -11.78 13.12
CA TYR A 12 -6.04 -10.93 13.49
C TYR A 12 -6.10 -10.41 14.94
N LEU A 13 -7.27 -10.47 15.58
CA LEU A 13 -7.41 -10.15 17.00
C LEU A 13 -7.08 -11.34 17.92
N LYS A 14 -6.95 -12.58 17.39
CA LYS A 14 -6.66 -13.78 18.20
C LYS A 14 -5.43 -13.62 19.11
N PRO A 15 -4.27 -13.11 18.63
CA PRO A 15 -3.08 -12.95 19.48
C PRO A 15 -3.29 -12.00 20.64
N VAL A 16 -4.11 -10.96 20.46
CA VAL A 16 -4.39 -9.90 21.45
C VAL A 16 -5.78 -9.99 22.07
N ARG A 17 -6.41 -11.18 22.00
CA ARG A 17 -7.79 -11.39 22.48
C ARG A 17 -8.00 -11.01 23.95
N LYS A 18 -6.99 -11.23 24.81
CA LYS A 18 -7.06 -10.88 26.23
C LYS A 18 -7.13 -9.37 26.42
N GLN A 19 -6.23 -8.63 25.78
CA GLN A 19 -6.18 -7.17 25.81
C GLN A 19 -7.44 -6.55 25.21
N PHE A 20 -7.92 -7.09 24.10
CA PHE A 20 -9.15 -6.67 23.47
C PHE A 20 -10.37 -6.91 24.37
N ALA A 21 -10.49 -8.07 25.01
CA ALA A 21 -11.56 -8.38 25.97
C ALA A 21 -11.49 -7.49 27.22
N LEU A 22 -10.28 -7.24 27.77
CA LEU A 22 -10.08 -6.30 28.86
C LEU A 22 -10.52 -4.89 28.45
N GLY A 23 -10.15 -4.45 27.25
CA GLY A 23 -10.59 -3.17 26.72
C GLY A 23 -12.12 -3.05 26.66
N LEU A 24 -12.81 -4.06 26.13
CA LEU A 24 -14.28 -4.10 26.12
C LEU A 24 -14.86 -4.12 27.54
N GLY A 25 -14.30 -4.92 28.47
CA GLY A 25 -14.73 -4.97 29.87
C GLY A 25 -14.62 -3.61 30.56
N PHE A 26 -13.48 -2.93 30.46
CA PHE A 26 -13.33 -1.56 30.97
C PHE A 26 -14.25 -0.56 30.27
N GLY A 27 -14.53 -0.78 28.98
CA GLY A 27 -15.53 -0.02 28.25
C GLY A 27 -16.92 -0.15 28.82
N LEU A 28 -17.33 -1.36 29.21
CA LEU A 28 -18.61 -1.62 29.86
C LEU A 28 -18.71 -0.98 31.26
N ILE A 29 -17.64 -1.07 32.05
CA ILE A 29 -17.56 -0.39 33.36
C ILE A 29 -17.70 1.14 33.18
N SER A 30 -16.95 1.71 32.26
CA SER A 30 -17.05 3.14 31.94
C SER A 30 -18.43 3.54 31.40
N ALA A 31 -19.08 2.64 30.63
CA ALA A 31 -20.42 2.85 30.09
C ALA A 31 -21.48 2.87 31.22
N ALA A 32 -21.43 1.90 32.12
CA ALA A 32 -22.35 1.82 33.27
C ALA A 32 -22.19 3.04 34.18
N ALA A 33 -20.95 3.40 34.52
CA ALA A 33 -20.66 4.58 35.33
C ALA A 33 -21.10 5.90 34.64
N SER A 34 -21.04 5.96 33.31
CA SER A 34 -21.48 7.13 32.53
C SER A 34 -23.01 7.22 32.42
N GLY A 35 -23.70 6.10 32.17
CA GLY A 35 -25.15 6.11 31.90
C GLY A 35 -25.99 6.27 33.17
N ALA A 36 -25.68 5.54 34.24
CA ALA A 36 -26.45 5.53 35.47
C ALA A 36 -25.78 6.29 36.63
N GLY A 37 -24.44 6.39 36.65
CA GLY A 37 -23.70 6.89 37.80
C GLY A 37 -24.05 8.33 38.20
N LEU A 38 -24.03 9.27 37.25
CA LEU A 38 -24.35 10.68 37.56
C LEU A 38 -25.83 10.89 37.92
N PRO A 39 -26.80 10.33 37.18
CA PRO A 39 -28.21 10.39 37.60
C PRO A 39 -28.49 9.76 38.95
N PHE A 40 -27.79 8.64 39.27
CA PHE A 40 -27.87 8.00 40.59
C PHE A 40 -27.38 8.91 41.74
N ILE A 41 -26.23 9.57 41.53
CA ILE A 41 -25.68 10.53 42.51
C ILE A 41 -26.70 11.64 42.80
N ILE A 42 -27.33 12.22 41.76
CA ILE A 42 -28.29 13.30 41.90
C ILE A 42 -29.54 12.82 42.69
N LYS A 43 -30.06 11.65 42.36
CA LYS A 43 -31.29 11.11 42.97
C LYS A 43 -31.07 10.72 44.45
N PHE A 44 -29.93 10.14 44.81
CA PHE A 44 -29.74 9.54 46.13
C PHE A 44 -28.84 10.35 47.05
N LEU A 45 -27.75 10.97 46.52
CA LEU A 45 -26.85 11.72 47.34
C LEU A 45 -27.30 13.14 47.68
N VAL A 46 -27.89 13.83 46.66
CA VAL A 46 -28.27 15.23 46.85
C VAL A 46 -29.33 15.36 47.97
N PRO A 47 -30.41 14.56 48.01
CA PRO A 47 -31.38 14.64 49.09
C PRO A 47 -30.78 14.36 50.49
N LEU A 48 -29.86 13.38 50.59
CA LEU A 48 -29.20 13.03 51.85
C LEU A 48 -28.33 14.17 52.42
N VAL A 49 -27.77 15.01 51.55
CA VAL A 49 -26.96 16.16 51.95
C VAL A 49 -27.81 17.39 52.23
N THR A 50 -28.98 17.51 51.58
CA THR A 50 -29.87 18.68 51.71
C THR A 50 -30.96 18.50 52.77
N SER A 51 -31.21 17.27 53.26
CA SER A 51 -32.19 17.00 54.32
C SER A 51 -31.77 17.60 55.68
N ASP A 52 -32.79 17.85 56.56
CA ASP A 52 -32.50 18.33 57.92
C ASP A 52 -31.78 17.30 58.77
N ASP A 53 -31.97 15.99 58.51
CA ASP A 53 -31.24 14.86 59.13
C ASP A 53 -29.95 14.51 58.39
N LYS A 54 -29.03 15.46 58.27
CA LYS A 54 -27.75 15.26 57.56
C LYS A 54 -26.87 14.26 58.28
N PRO A 55 -26.28 13.29 57.58
CA PRO A 55 -25.21 12.50 58.16
C PRO A 55 -24.04 13.42 58.56
N GLN A 56 -23.49 13.24 59.79
CA GLN A 56 -22.44 14.08 60.32
C GLN A 56 -21.13 13.29 60.44
N GLY A 57 -20.00 14.02 60.55
CA GLY A 57 -18.69 13.43 60.78
C GLY A 57 -18.24 12.45 59.68
N MET A 58 -17.74 11.27 60.10
CA MET A 58 -17.19 10.26 59.19
C MET A 58 -18.22 9.74 58.16
N ALA A 59 -19.50 9.64 58.53
CA ALA A 59 -20.56 9.19 57.63
C ALA A 59 -20.75 10.15 56.44
N LEU A 60 -20.68 11.46 56.67
CA LEU A 60 -20.74 12.47 55.61
C LEU A 60 -19.52 12.38 54.67
N ILE A 61 -18.31 12.19 55.24
CA ILE A 61 -17.08 12.05 54.45
C ILE A 61 -17.16 10.79 53.55
N LEU A 62 -17.60 9.66 54.08
CA LEU A 62 -17.77 8.42 53.33
C LEU A 62 -18.82 8.58 52.21
N LEU A 63 -19.91 9.26 52.50
CA LEU A 63 -20.95 9.54 51.51
C LEU A 63 -20.43 10.41 50.36
N LEU A 64 -19.77 11.52 50.69
CA LEU A 64 -19.20 12.44 49.69
C LEU A 64 -18.04 11.82 48.93
N SER A 65 -17.26 10.90 49.51
CA SER A 65 -16.19 10.18 48.82
C SER A 65 -16.68 9.24 47.72
N SER A 66 -17.96 8.86 47.71
CA SER A 66 -18.59 8.10 46.64
C SER A 66 -18.58 8.83 45.29
N ILE A 67 -18.62 10.18 45.31
CA ILE A 67 -18.59 11.03 44.09
C ILE A 67 -17.22 10.89 43.40
N PRO A 68 -16.09 11.26 44.02
CA PRO A 68 -14.79 11.10 43.38
C PRO A 68 -14.49 9.64 43.02
N LEU A 69 -14.98 8.65 43.80
CA LEU A 69 -14.86 7.23 43.47
C LEU A 69 -15.55 6.88 42.16
N ALA A 70 -16.80 7.31 41.97
CA ALA A 70 -17.56 7.07 40.73
C ALA A 70 -16.89 7.74 39.52
N PHE A 71 -16.41 8.98 39.68
CA PHE A 71 -15.69 9.67 38.61
C PHE A 71 -14.33 9.01 38.32
N THR A 72 -13.63 8.52 39.32
CA THR A 72 -12.37 7.77 39.14
C THR A 72 -12.61 6.46 38.39
N LEU A 73 -13.62 5.69 38.78
CA LEU A 73 -14.00 4.47 38.06
C LEU A 73 -14.36 4.74 36.59
N ARG A 74 -15.13 5.80 36.32
CA ARG A 74 -15.46 6.23 34.98
C ARG A 74 -14.22 6.64 34.18
N ALA A 75 -13.35 7.48 34.77
CA ALA A 75 -12.16 7.98 34.10
C ALA A 75 -11.14 6.86 33.86
N LEU A 76 -10.86 6.05 34.88
CA LEU A 76 -9.92 4.92 34.79
C LEU A 76 -10.43 3.85 33.81
N GLY A 77 -11.72 3.50 33.89
CA GLY A 77 -12.36 2.58 32.94
C GLY A 77 -12.32 3.12 31.51
N GLY A 78 -12.56 4.41 31.33
CA GLY A 78 -12.46 5.09 30.03
C GLY A 78 -11.05 5.09 29.46
N PHE A 79 -10.06 5.41 30.29
CA PHE A 79 -8.64 5.38 29.93
C PHE A 79 -8.16 3.97 29.54
N LEU A 80 -8.43 2.98 30.40
CA LEU A 80 -8.03 1.60 30.14
C LEU A 80 -8.73 1.01 28.90
N ASN A 81 -10.01 1.33 28.69
CA ASN A 81 -10.70 0.99 27.44
C ASN A 81 -9.98 1.58 26.22
N ALA A 82 -9.69 2.89 26.25
CA ALA A 82 -9.01 3.55 25.14
C ALA A 82 -7.62 2.98 24.88
N TYR A 83 -6.85 2.72 25.94
CA TYR A 83 -5.50 2.15 25.86
C TYR A 83 -5.50 0.74 25.27
N TYR A 84 -6.30 -0.18 25.84
CA TYR A 84 -6.33 -1.56 25.35
C TYR A 84 -6.92 -1.69 23.94
N MET A 85 -7.89 -0.82 23.59
CA MET A 85 -8.41 -0.77 22.22
C MET A 85 -7.37 -0.22 21.25
N ALA A 86 -6.60 0.80 21.62
CA ALA A 86 -5.50 1.31 20.80
C ALA A 86 -4.41 0.24 20.62
N TYR A 87 -4.03 -0.46 21.68
CA TYR A 87 -3.05 -1.55 21.65
C TYR A 87 -3.49 -2.66 20.67
N ALA A 88 -4.73 -3.14 20.81
CA ALA A 88 -5.28 -4.17 19.91
C ALA A 88 -5.32 -3.66 18.45
N GLY A 89 -5.67 -2.39 18.26
CA GLY A 89 -5.70 -1.75 16.95
C GLY A 89 -4.34 -1.68 16.27
N MET A 90 -3.31 -1.28 17.00
CA MET A 90 -1.94 -1.21 16.46
C MET A 90 -1.41 -2.58 16.07
N HIS A 91 -1.68 -3.61 16.87
CA HIS A 91 -1.28 -4.98 16.55
C HIS A 91 -1.98 -5.52 15.28
N VAL A 92 -3.28 -5.25 15.13
CA VAL A 92 -4.01 -5.60 13.90
C VAL A 92 -3.43 -4.86 12.69
N LEU A 93 -3.10 -3.58 12.84
CA LEU A 93 -2.51 -2.76 11.77
C LEU A 93 -1.14 -3.30 11.34
N GLU A 94 -0.28 -3.63 12.28
CA GLU A 94 1.02 -4.26 12.05
C GLU A 94 0.87 -5.52 11.21
N ARG A 95 0.02 -6.46 11.66
CA ARG A 95 -0.21 -7.73 10.95
C ARG A 95 -0.79 -7.55 9.55
N LEU A 96 -1.75 -6.64 9.38
CA LEU A 96 -2.33 -6.35 8.09
C LEU A 96 -1.29 -5.78 7.11
N ARG A 97 -0.44 -4.86 7.57
CA ARG A 97 0.62 -4.27 6.73
C ARG A 97 1.64 -5.31 6.29
N ILE A 98 2.10 -6.14 7.22
CA ILE A 98 3.05 -7.22 6.92
C ILE A 98 2.44 -8.17 5.88
N MET A 99 1.21 -8.65 6.11
CA MET A 99 0.53 -9.59 5.22
C MET A 99 0.32 -9.02 3.80
N VAL A 100 -0.12 -7.76 3.70
CA VAL A 100 -0.32 -7.11 2.40
C VAL A 100 1.01 -6.91 1.69
N PHE A 101 2.06 -6.52 2.41
CA PHE A 101 3.39 -6.35 1.86
C PHE A 101 4.00 -7.69 1.41
N GLU A 102 3.91 -8.75 2.22
CA GLU A 102 4.32 -10.11 1.85
C GLU A 102 3.61 -10.57 0.58
N LYS A 103 2.29 -10.39 0.50
CA LYS A 103 1.54 -10.75 -0.73
C LYS A 103 2.04 -9.96 -1.94
N ILE A 104 2.25 -8.64 -1.81
CA ILE A 104 2.77 -7.80 -2.90
C ILE A 104 4.13 -8.30 -3.38
N GLN A 105 5.04 -8.70 -2.48
CA GLN A 105 6.36 -9.21 -2.86
C GLN A 105 6.31 -10.52 -3.67
N HIS A 106 5.25 -11.31 -3.50
CA HIS A 106 5.06 -12.58 -4.21
C HIS A 106 4.20 -12.45 -5.47
N LEU A 107 3.62 -11.28 -5.75
CA LEU A 107 2.81 -11.09 -6.96
C LEU A 107 3.69 -11.04 -8.23
N PRO A 108 3.16 -11.56 -9.36
CA PRO A 108 3.90 -11.61 -10.62
C PRO A 108 4.13 -10.20 -11.20
N LEU A 109 5.14 -10.08 -12.06
CA LEU A 109 5.52 -8.81 -12.68
C LEU A 109 4.34 -8.16 -13.43
N ALA A 110 3.48 -8.97 -14.06
CA ALA A 110 2.27 -8.53 -14.75
C ALA A 110 1.33 -7.68 -13.86
N PHE A 111 1.29 -7.95 -12.56
CA PHE A 111 0.50 -7.16 -11.62
C PHE A 111 1.02 -5.72 -11.49
N PHE A 112 2.33 -5.52 -11.48
CA PHE A 112 2.96 -4.21 -11.33
C PHE A 112 2.84 -3.35 -12.60
N HIS A 113 2.75 -3.97 -13.78
CA HIS A 113 2.45 -3.25 -15.02
C HIS A 113 1.04 -2.65 -15.04
N LYS A 114 0.08 -3.31 -14.38
CA LYS A 114 -1.33 -2.87 -14.32
C LYS A 114 -1.61 -1.91 -13.18
N ASN A 115 -0.79 -1.89 -12.14
CA ASN A 115 -1.03 -1.16 -10.91
C ASN A 115 0.08 -0.15 -10.64
N ASN A 116 -0.30 1.10 -10.43
CA ASN A 116 0.64 2.16 -10.10
C ASN A 116 1.21 1.94 -8.67
N VAL A 117 2.53 2.13 -8.51
CA VAL A 117 3.22 2.01 -7.21
C VAL A 117 2.60 2.91 -6.13
N GLY A 118 2.20 4.14 -6.49
CA GLY A 118 1.54 5.06 -5.56
C GLY A 118 0.19 4.54 -5.04
N ASP A 119 -0.58 3.83 -5.88
CA ASP A 119 -1.83 3.18 -5.45
C ASP A 119 -1.55 2.01 -4.50
N LEU A 120 -0.55 1.19 -4.79
CA LEU A 120 -0.12 0.09 -3.91
C LEU A 120 0.35 0.62 -2.55
N MET A 121 1.13 1.70 -2.52
CA MET A 121 1.52 2.36 -1.27
C MET A 121 0.29 2.84 -0.48
N SER A 122 -0.70 3.45 -1.15
CA SER A 122 -1.95 3.87 -0.51
C SER A 122 -2.72 2.69 0.08
N ARG A 123 -2.72 1.52 -0.56
CA ARG A 123 -3.36 0.31 -0.05
C ARG A 123 -2.66 -0.22 1.21
N VAL A 124 -1.32 -0.28 1.20
CA VAL A 124 -0.53 -0.74 2.35
C VAL A 124 -0.67 0.20 3.56
N MET A 125 -0.64 1.52 3.34
CA MET A 125 -0.61 2.49 4.44
C MET A 125 -2.02 2.98 4.84
N GLY A 126 -2.85 3.33 3.86
CA GLY A 126 -4.16 3.95 4.08
C GLY A 126 -5.27 2.93 4.32
N ASP A 127 -5.45 1.97 3.42
CA ASP A 127 -6.56 1.03 3.48
C ASP A 127 -6.47 0.07 4.67
N THR A 128 -5.27 -0.37 5.03
CA THR A 128 -5.03 -1.16 6.26
C THR A 128 -5.45 -0.38 7.51
N GLY A 129 -5.19 0.94 7.57
CA GLY A 129 -5.60 1.81 8.66
C GLY A 129 -7.13 1.95 8.76
N GLN A 130 -7.83 2.06 7.62
CA GLN A 130 -9.30 2.09 7.61
C GLN A 130 -9.90 0.75 8.07
N LEU A 131 -9.32 -0.37 7.65
CA LEU A 131 -9.76 -1.70 8.08
C LEU A 131 -9.53 -1.90 9.58
N GLN A 132 -8.37 -1.53 10.13
CA GLN A 132 -8.08 -1.54 11.56
C GLN A 132 -9.12 -0.71 12.34
N THR A 133 -9.43 0.50 11.86
CA THR A 133 -10.42 1.38 12.49
C THR A 133 -11.79 0.70 12.55
N ALA A 134 -12.21 -0.01 11.52
CA ALA A 134 -13.46 -0.75 11.52
C ALA A 134 -13.43 -1.93 12.50
N LEU A 135 -12.38 -2.73 12.51
CA LEU A 135 -12.28 -3.93 13.35
C LEU A 135 -12.25 -3.60 14.85
N VAL A 136 -11.65 -2.47 15.23
CA VAL A 136 -11.47 -2.13 16.65
C VAL A 136 -12.43 -1.04 17.10
N LYS A 137 -12.43 0.13 16.44
CA LYS A 137 -13.22 1.29 16.85
C LYS A 137 -14.72 1.06 16.68
N VAL A 138 -15.14 0.42 15.56
CA VAL A 138 -16.56 0.11 15.33
C VAL A 138 -17.05 -0.89 16.35
N VAL A 139 -16.29 -1.97 16.63
CA VAL A 139 -16.70 -2.98 17.61
C VAL A 139 -16.76 -2.38 19.01
N ASN A 140 -15.77 -1.56 19.40
CA ASN A 140 -15.81 -0.85 20.68
C ASN A 140 -17.06 0.04 20.79
N SER A 141 -17.37 0.81 19.76
CA SER A 141 -18.55 1.68 19.75
C SER A 141 -19.87 0.88 19.77
N LEU A 142 -19.94 -0.27 19.08
CA LEU A 142 -21.11 -1.14 19.07
C LEU A 142 -21.34 -1.88 20.40
N VAL A 143 -20.34 -1.95 21.30
CA VAL A 143 -20.46 -2.53 22.63
C VAL A 143 -20.67 -1.44 23.68
N LYS A 144 -19.81 -0.43 23.69
CA LYS A 144 -19.79 0.62 24.72
C LYS A 144 -21.00 1.55 24.64
N GLU A 145 -21.33 2.04 23.44
CA GLU A 145 -22.40 3.05 23.33
C GLU A 145 -23.80 2.46 23.60
N PRO A 146 -24.18 1.27 23.10
CA PRO A 146 -25.41 0.62 23.55
C PRO A 146 -25.44 0.31 25.04
N ALA A 147 -24.30 -0.12 25.64
CA ALA A 147 -24.24 -0.37 27.07
C ALA A 147 -24.50 0.92 27.89
N THR A 148 -23.98 2.07 27.43
CA THR A 148 -24.27 3.37 28.05
C THR A 148 -25.77 3.72 27.94
N LEU A 149 -26.37 3.50 26.77
CA LEU A 149 -27.81 3.71 26.58
C LEU A 149 -28.65 2.79 27.45
N VAL A 150 -28.32 1.50 27.49
CA VAL A 150 -29.04 0.52 28.33
C VAL A 150 -28.93 0.88 29.81
N SER A 151 -27.76 1.34 30.25
CA SER A 151 -27.54 1.82 31.63
C SER A 151 -28.38 3.05 31.97
N ALA A 152 -28.41 4.05 31.07
CA ALA A 152 -29.22 5.26 31.26
C ALA A 152 -30.73 4.98 31.20
N ILE A 153 -31.17 4.17 30.23
CA ILE A 153 -32.58 3.76 30.09
C ILE A 153 -33.00 2.87 31.26
N GLY A 154 -32.16 1.93 31.68
CA GLY A 154 -32.40 1.08 32.85
C GLY A 154 -32.59 1.89 34.13
N PHE A 155 -31.79 2.96 34.31
CA PHE A 155 -31.98 3.89 35.41
C PHE A 155 -33.29 4.69 35.30
N LEU A 156 -33.68 5.14 34.12
CA LEU A 156 -34.95 5.78 33.88
C LEU A 156 -36.15 4.85 34.20
N ILE A 157 -36.04 3.57 33.80
CA ILE A 157 -37.06 2.55 34.12
C ILE A 157 -37.15 2.34 35.65
N TYR A 158 -36.02 2.25 36.32
CA TYR A 158 -35.95 2.12 37.77
C TYR A 158 -36.68 3.31 38.46
N LEU A 159 -36.39 4.55 38.05
CA LEU A 159 -37.04 5.73 38.59
C LEU A 159 -38.56 5.70 38.39
N THR A 160 -39.04 5.22 37.24
CA THR A 160 -40.46 5.11 36.94
C THR A 160 -41.20 4.15 37.86
N ILE A 161 -40.60 2.97 38.07
CA ILE A 161 -41.19 1.95 38.94
C ILE A 161 -41.22 2.48 40.39
N SER A 162 -40.12 3.17 40.78
CA SER A 162 -39.98 3.72 42.15
C SER A 162 -40.93 4.86 42.44
N GLU A 163 -41.22 5.75 41.50
CA GLU A 163 -42.03 6.97 41.67
C GLU A 163 -43.46 6.84 41.15
N SER A 164 -43.83 5.69 40.57
CA SER A 164 -45.18 5.39 40.03
C SER A 164 -45.69 6.35 38.92
N GLU A 165 -44.79 7.12 38.27
CA GLU A 165 -45.09 8.16 37.28
C GLU A 165 -44.82 7.70 35.84
N VAL A 166 -45.56 6.68 35.37
CA VAL A 166 -45.39 6.05 34.06
C VAL A 166 -45.51 7.00 32.86
N ALA A 167 -46.45 7.98 32.94
CA ALA A 167 -46.67 8.90 31.82
C ALA A 167 -45.49 9.81 31.53
N PHE A 168 -44.79 10.28 32.56
CA PHE A 168 -43.61 11.13 32.42
C PHE A 168 -42.42 10.41 31.76
N MET A 169 -42.24 9.14 32.07
CA MET A 169 -41.22 8.33 31.47
C MET A 169 -41.45 8.04 29.98
N LEU A 170 -42.68 7.77 29.56
CA LEU A 170 -43.01 7.53 28.16
C LEU A 170 -42.62 8.74 27.29
N ILE A 171 -42.80 9.95 27.80
CA ILE A 171 -42.34 11.19 27.15
C ILE A 171 -40.81 11.25 27.06
N ALA A 172 -40.12 10.94 28.16
CA ALA A 172 -38.68 10.90 28.17
C ALA A 172 -38.11 9.86 27.18
N LEU A 173 -38.70 8.66 27.13
CA LEU A 173 -38.30 7.61 26.17
C LEU A 173 -38.61 7.98 24.71
N ALA A 174 -39.66 8.71 24.42
CA ALA A 174 -40.03 9.17 23.06
C ALA A 174 -38.98 10.16 22.50
N THR A 175 -38.18 10.81 23.34
CA THR A 175 -37.09 11.68 22.91
C THR A 175 -36.00 10.92 22.13
N ILE A 176 -35.74 9.66 22.49
CA ILE A 176 -34.69 8.85 21.86
C ILE A 176 -34.98 8.60 20.36
N PRO A 177 -36.18 8.07 19.97
CA PRO A 177 -36.55 7.97 18.56
C PRO A 177 -36.62 9.32 17.84
N ALA A 178 -37.06 10.39 18.52
CA ALA A 178 -37.12 11.72 17.93
C ALA A 178 -35.72 12.23 17.52
N CYS A 179 -34.66 11.95 18.29
CA CYS A 179 -33.30 12.29 17.92
C CYS A 179 -32.77 11.51 16.69
N VAL A 180 -33.32 10.34 16.39
CA VAL A 180 -32.90 9.52 15.22
C VAL A 180 -33.37 10.16 13.90
N LEU A 181 -34.46 10.88 13.89
CA LEU A 181 -35.02 11.50 12.68
C LEU A 181 -34.08 12.51 12.02
N PRO A 182 -33.48 13.50 12.72
CA PRO A 182 -32.49 14.40 12.16
C PRO A 182 -31.24 13.66 11.65
N ILE A 183 -30.78 12.65 12.38
CA ILE A 183 -29.61 11.83 11.99
C ILE A 183 -29.85 11.16 10.65
N ARG A 184 -31.03 10.56 10.47
CA ARG A 184 -31.40 9.86 9.22
C ARG A 184 -31.57 10.84 8.04
N ALA A 185 -32.24 11.97 8.27
CA ALA A 185 -32.50 12.97 7.23
C ALA A 185 -31.25 13.67 6.72
N ILE A 186 -30.30 14.01 7.62
CA ILE A 186 -29.06 14.71 7.27
C ILE A 186 -27.97 13.74 6.84
N GLY A 187 -27.92 12.54 7.41
CA GLY A 187 -26.91 11.54 7.14
C GLY A 187 -26.78 11.17 5.65
N THR A 188 -27.89 11.08 4.93
CA THR A 188 -27.90 10.84 3.48
C THR A 188 -27.28 12.00 2.69
N ARG A 189 -27.52 13.24 3.11
CA ARG A 189 -26.93 14.44 2.49
C ARG A 189 -25.43 14.54 2.75
N ILE A 190 -24.99 14.26 3.97
CA ILE A 190 -23.56 14.17 4.34
C ILE A 190 -22.86 13.16 3.44
N LEU A 191 -23.44 11.96 3.28
CA LEU A 191 -22.86 10.88 2.50
C LEU A 191 -22.67 11.26 1.03
N LYS A 192 -23.71 11.89 0.42
CA LYS A 192 -23.66 12.35 -0.98
C LYS A 192 -22.56 13.40 -1.18
N LYS A 193 -22.47 14.40 -0.28
CA LYS A 193 -21.47 15.47 -0.39
C LYS A 193 -20.05 14.99 -0.07
N SER A 194 -19.89 14.10 0.90
CA SER A 194 -18.61 13.46 1.21
C SER A 194 -18.05 12.67 0.02
N ARG A 195 -18.89 11.91 -0.70
CA ARG A 195 -18.47 11.20 -1.92
C ARG A 195 -17.99 12.17 -3.01
N GLN A 196 -18.72 13.26 -3.25
CA GLN A 196 -18.31 14.28 -4.22
C GLN A 196 -16.98 14.94 -3.84
N ALA A 197 -16.79 15.25 -2.54
CA ALA A 197 -15.54 15.80 -2.05
C ALA A 197 -14.37 14.81 -2.21
N GLN A 198 -14.59 13.52 -1.95
CA GLN A 198 -13.57 12.49 -2.10
C GLN A 198 -13.16 12.28 -3.58
N GLN A 199 -14.14 12.31 -4.50
CA GLN A 199 -13.84 12.26 -5.93
C GLN A 199 -13.01 13.47 -6.36
N GLN A 200 -13.39 14.68 -5.91
CA GLN A 200 -12.64 15.90 -6.22
C GLN A 200 -11.23 15.92 -5.60
N ALA A 201 -11.04 15.30 -4.44
CA ALA A 201 -9.71 15.10 -3.85
C ALA A 201 -8.83 14.18 -4.72
N GLY A 202 -9.41 13.16 -5.34
CA GLY A 202 -8.73 12.33 -6.34
C GLY A 202 -8.27 13.14 -7.56
N GLU A 203 -9.15 13.97 -8.12
CA GLU A 203 -8.83 14.86 -9.25
C GLU A 203 -7.69 15.84 -8.87
N LEU A 204 -7.71 16.39 -7.66
CA LEU A 204 -6.65 17.27 -7.16
C LEU A 204 -5.30 16.55 -7.05
N ASN A 205 -5.30 15.31 -6.54
CA ASN A 205 -4.08 14.50 -6.46
C ASN A 205 -3.52 14.20 -7.86
N ASN A 206 -4.37 13.95 -8.86
CA ASN A 206 -3.92 13.75 -10.24
C ASN A 206 -3.24 15.01 -10.80
N VAL A 207 -3.83 16.20 -10.59
CA VAL A 207 -3.22 17.48 -10.99
C VAL A 207 -1.88 17.68 -10.30
N LEU A 208 -1.77 17.36 -9.02
CA LEU A 208 -0.53 17.49 -8.26
C LEU A 208 0.54 16.52 -8.77
N ASN A 209 0.20 15.25 -8.97
CA ASN A 209 1.13 14.25 -9.49
C ASN A 209 1.64 14.61 -10.89
N GLU A 210 0.74 15.04 -11.79
CA GLU A 210 1.10 15.48 -13.13
C GLU A 210 2.12 16.64 -13.08
N ASN A 211 1.84 17.66 -12.28
CA ASN A 211 2.73 18.82 -12.15
C ASN A 211 4.08 18.49 -11.51
N LEU A 212 4.09 17.66 -10.44
CA LEU A 212 5.34 17.28 -9.77
C LEU A 212 6.19 16.33 -10.62
N SER A 213 5.57 15.53 -11.47
CA SER A 213 6.28 14.65 -12.41
C SER A 213 6.85 15.41 -13.62
N ALA A 214 6.24 16.55 -13.99
CA ALA A 214 6.59 17.34 -15.17
C ALA A 214 7.19 18.72 -14.79
N VAL A 215 7.91 18.80 -13.66
CA VAL A 215 8.46 20.10 -13.17
C VAL A 215 9.39 20.74 -14.19
N ARG A 216 10.20 19.94 -14.89
CA ARG A 216 11.13 20.41 -15.92
C ARG A 216 10.39 21.05 -17.09
N GLU A 217 9.34 20.43 -17.57
CA GLU A 217 8.48 20.90 -18.67
C GLU A 217 7.71 22.16 -18.27
N VAL A 218 7.14 22.19 -17.06
CA VAL A 218 6.47 23.37 -16.51
C VAL A 218 7.42 24.58 -16.51
N ARG A 219 8.69 24.39 -16.10
CA ARG A 219 9.71 25.45 -16.10
C ARG A 219 10.17 25.82 -17.51
N ALA A 220 10.45 24.81 -18.36
CA ALA A 220 10.95 25.04 -19.72
C ALA A 220 9.97 25.83 -20.58
N TYR A 221 8.66 25.67 -20.36
CA TYR A 221 7.61 26.34 -21.11
C TYR A 221 6.95 27.52 -20.37
N ASN A 222 7.46 27.92 -19.18
CA ASN A 222 6.93 28.99 -18.34
C ASN A 222 5.42 28.81 -18.01
N LEU A 223 5.03 27.59 -17.65
CA LEU A 223 3.63 27.24 -17.40
C LEU A 223 3.22 27.43 -15.94
N GLU A 224 4.07 27.96 -15.06
CA GLU A 224 3.84 28.07 -13.62
C GLU A 224 2.51 28.75 -13.30
N THR A 225 2.24 29.89 -13.91
CA THR A 225 1.00 30.66 -13.67
C THR A 225 -0.24 29.87 -14.11
N ARG A 226 -0.15 29.18 -15.25
CA ARG A 226 -1.24 28.32 -15.75
C ARG A 226 -1.53 27.18 -14.78
N GLU A 227 -0.50 26.47 -14.34
CA GLU A 227 -0.66 25.31 -13.45
C GLU A 227 -1.08 25.72 -12.03
N ILE A 228 -0.60 26.85 -11.51
CA ILE A 228 -1.10 27.45 -10.26
C ILE A 228 -2.60 27.74 -10.37
N ASN A 229 -3.05 28.34 -11.48
CA ASN A 229 -4.47 28.62 -11.69
C ASN A 229 -5.32 27.35 -11.78
N ARG A 230 -4.84 26.31 -12.50
CA ARG A 230 -5.48 24.99 -12.61
C ARG A 230 -5.60 24.32 -11.25
N PHE A 231 -4.52 24.29 -10.48
CA PHE A 231 -4.51 23.75 -9.12
C PHE A 231 -5.44 24.55 -8.20
N THR A 232 -5.39 25.87 -8.24
CA THR A 232 -6.24 26.74 -7.43
C THR A 232 -7.72 26.50 -7.71
N ALA A 233 -8.11 26.33 -8.99
CA ALA A 233 -9.49 26.01 -9.35
C ALA A 233 -9.93 24.66 -8.77
N ALA A 234 -9.09 23.63 -8.84
CA ALA A 234 -9.36 22.32 -8.28
C ALA A 234 -9.48 22.36 -6.74
N VAL A 235 -8.59 23.08 -6.05
CA VAL A 235 -8.63 23.29 -4.59
C VAL A 235 -9.90 24.03 -4.18
N ARG A 236 -10.29 25.11 -4.89
CA ARG A 236 -11.51 25.86 -4.60
C ARG A 236 -12.78 24.98 -4.72
N LYS A 237 -12.82 24.13 -5.75
CA LYS A 237 -13.94 23.19 -5.95
C LYS A 237 -13.99 22.17 -4.81
N LEU A 238 -12.87 21.60 -4.42
CA LEU A 238 -12.76 20.70 -3.26
C LEU A 238 -13.19 21.40 -1.98
N PHE A 239 -12.70 22.63 -1.73
CA PHE A 239 -13.06 23.43 -0.56
C PHE A 239 -14.58 23.62 -0.45
N GLN A 240 -15.25 24.02 -1.55
CA GLN A 240 -16.71 24.22 -1.55
C GLN A 240 -17.47 22.93 -1.20
N LEU A 241 -17.03 21.78 -1.73
CA LEU A 241 -17.67 20.49 -1.44
C LEU A 241 -17.39 20.03 0.00
N ALA A 242 -16.16 20.20 0.47
CA ALA A 242 -15.78 19.89 1.84
C ALA A 242 -16.53 20.77 2.84
N LEU A 243 -16.66 22.08 2.58
CA LEU A 243 -17.41 23.01 3.42
C LEU A 243 -18.90 22.62 3.52
N LYS A 244 -19.52 22.20 2.39
CA LYS A 244 -20.89 21.67 2.42
C LYS A 244 -21.01 20.42 3.28
N THR A 245 -20.03 19.52 3.23
CA THR A 245 -20.00 18.33 4.07
C THR A 245 -19.89 18.69 5.55
N VAL A 246 -18.96 19.60 5.89
CA VAL A 246 -18.79 20.13 7.27
C VAL A 246 -20.06 20.82 7.75
N LYS A 247 -20.71 21.64 6.89
CA LYS A 247 -21.98 22.30 7.22
C LYS A 247 -23.05 21.29 7.67
N TYR A 248 -23.29 20.24 6.89
CA TYR A 248 -24.30 19.23 7.24
C TYR A 248 -23.87 18.41 8.48
N ASP A 249 -22.59 18.07 8.61
CA ASP A 249 -22.06 17.35 9.77
C ASP A 249 -22.24 18.17 11.06
N LYS A 250 -21.91 19.46 11.03
CA LYS A 250 -22.05 20.36 12.17
C LYS A 250 -23.49 20.77 12.48
N MET A 251 -24.40 20.74 11.50
CA MET A 251 -25.83 20.95 11.74
C MET A 251 -26.47 19.83 12.55
N LEU A 252 -25.91 18.64 12.53
CA LEU A 252 -26.47 17.49 13.22
C LEU A 252 -26.53 17.71 14.73
N SER A 253 -25.45 18.22 15.34
CA SER A 253 -25.36 18.47 16.79
C SER A 253 -26.43 19.45 17.27
N PRO A 254 -26.52 20.68 16.73
CA PRO A 254 -27.58 21.64 17.14
C PRO A 254 -29.00 21.12 16.95
N LEU A 255 -29.28 20.35 15.89
CA LEU A 255 -30.60 19.79 15.69
C LEU A 255 -30.98 18.75 16.74
N ILE A 256 -30.02 17.89 17.13
CA ILE A 256 -30.24 16.93 18.22
C ILE A 256 -30.40 17.69 19.56
N GLU A 257 -29.55 18.71 19.80
CA GLU A 257 -29.63 19.55 20.99
C GLU A 257 -31.01 20.25 21.11
N LEU A 258 -31.50 20.85 20.02
CA LEU A 258 -32.84 21.45 19.98
C LEU A 258 -33.93 20.42 20.25
N THR A 259 -33.89 19.26 19.61
CA THR A 259 -34.85 18.18 19.83
C THR A 259 -34.85 17.74 21.30
N THR A 260 -33.63 17.59 21.88
CA THR A 260 -33.48 17.26 23.29
C THR A 260 -34.00 18.40 24.20
N ALA A 261 -33.70 19.65 23.88
CA ALA A 261 -34.16 20.79 24.65
C ALA A 261 -35.71 20.90 24.68
N PHE A 262 -36.37 20.71 23.55
CA PHE A 262 -37.84 20.67 23.51
C PHE A 262 -38.41 19.52 24.37
N ALA A 263 -37.81 18.34 24.28
CA ALA A 263 -38.22 17.21 25.08
C ALA A 263 -37.98 17.43 26.57
N LEU A 264 -36.84 18.03 26.95
CA LEU A 264 -36.55 18.42 28.34
C LEU A 264 -37.55 19.46 28.85
N SER A 265 -37.87 20.50 28.05
CA SER A 265 -38.85 21.54 28.41
C SER A 265 -40.23 20.95 28.60
N PHE A 266 -40.63 20.05 27.70
CA PHE A 266 -41.93 19.38 27.81
C PHE A 266 -41.99 18.43 29.02
N SER A 267 -40.91 17.69 29.25
CA SER A 267 -40.76 16.83 30.43
C SER A 267 -40.84 17.66 31.73
N LEU A 268 -40.16 18.80 31.80
CA LEU A 268 -40.21 19.70 32.94
C LEU A 268 -41.62 20.25 33.18
N TYR A 269 -42.33 20.66 32.11
CA TYR A 269 -43.72 21.12 32.22
C TYR A 269 -44.63 20.06 32.85
N VAL A 270 -44.53 18.80 32.38
CA VAL A 270 -45.31 17.69 32.92
C VAL A 270 -44.92 17.37 34.36
N ALA A 271 -43.65 17.43 34.69
CA ALA A 271 -43.13 17.20 36.04
C ALA A 271 -43.68 18.22 37.07
N VAL A 272 -43.70 19.50 36.68
CA VAL A 272 -44.28 20.57 37.55
C VAL A 272 -45.79 20.35 37.75
N GLN A 273 -46.52 19.97 36.72
CA GLN A 273 -47.99 19.69 36.83
C GLN A 273 -48.27 18.48 37.75
N ARG A 274 -47.33 17.56 37.86
CA ARG A 274 -47.47 16.35 38.68
C ARG A 274 -46.86 16.48 40.08
N ASN A 275 -46.31 17.66 40.44
CA ASN A 275 -45.62 17.91 41.71
C ASN A 275 -44.48 16.93 42.00
N ILE A 276 -43.70 16.54 40.95
CA ILE A 276 -42.55 15.64 41.12
C ILE A 276 -41.44 16.37 41.82
N SER A 277 -40.71 15.66 42.71
CA SER A 277 -39.61 16.25 43.46
C SER A 277 -38.46 16.76 42.60
N PRO A 278 -37.82 17.88 42.93
CA PRO A 278 -36.76 18.49 42.11
C PRO A 278 -35.58 17.53 41.81
N GLU A 279 -35.27 16.65 42.75
CA GLU A 279 -34.14 15.67 42.64
C GLU A 279 -34.48 14.62 41.56
N VAL A 280 -35.70 14.15 41.50
CA VAL A 280 -36.18 13.21 40.49
C VAL A 280 -36.12 13.88 39.10
N ILE A 281 -36.59 15.11 39.00
CA ILE A 281 -36.54 15.91 37.77
C ILE A 281 -35.10 16.05 37.30
N ALA A 282 -34.17 16.47 38.17
CA ALA A 282 -32.76 16.64 37.85
C ALA A 282 -32.08 15.33 37.44
N SER A 283 -32.46 14.22 38.09
CA SER A 283 -31.94 12.88 37.74
C SER A 283 -32.39 12.42 36.35
N ILE A 284 -33.67 12.65 36.02
CA ILE A 284 -34.23 12.32 34.69
C ILE A 284 -33.59 13.16 33.58
N LEU A 285 -33.49 14.49 33.81
CA LEU A 285 -32.84 15.40 32.86
C LEU A 285 -31.39 14.99 32.59
N THR A 286 -30.67 14.60 33.63
CA THR A 286 -29.28 14.13 33.53
C THR A 286 -29.21 12.79 32.79
N ALA A 287 -30.08 11.83 33.07
CA ALA A 287 -30.11 10.55 32.36
C ALA A 287 -30.43 10.72 30.87
N LEU A 288 -31.37 11.60 30.51
CA LEU A 288 -31.65 11.95 29.12
C LEU A 288 -30.47 12.60 28.41
N TYR A 289 -29.76 13.51 29.12
CA TYR A 289 -28.57 14.12 28.58
C TYR A 289 -27.45 13.08 28.34
N MET A 290 -27.30 12.09 29.22
CA MET A 290 -26.33 11.01 29.04
C MET A 290 -26.64 10.10 27.84
N CYS A 291 -27.86 10.07 27.32
CA CYS A 291 -28.20 9.35 26.10
C CYS A 291 -27.73 10.07 24.81
N TYR A 292 -27.45 11.37 24.86
CA TYR A 292 -27.11 12.17 23.68
C TYR A 292 -25.83 11.71 22.96
N GLU A 293 -24.71 11.61 23.68
CA GLU A 293 -23.41 11.23 23.10
C GLU A 293 -23.39 9.82 22.47
N PRO A 294 -23.93 8.76 23.13
CA PRO A 294 -24.03 7.44 22.53
C PRO A 294 -24.83 7.42 21.23
N ILE A 295 -25.97 8.10 21.17
CA ILE A 295 -26.80 8.17 19.96
C ILE A 295 -26.03 8.81 18.80
N LYS A 296 -25.36 9.93 19.06
CA LYS A 296 -24.52 10.63 18.08
C LYS A 296 -23.39 9.76 17.55
N LYS A 297 -22.66 9.05 18.43
CA LYS A 297 -21.56 8.16 18.05
C LYS A 297 -22.04 6.96 17.24
N LEU A 298 -23.16 6.33 17.64
CA LEU A 298 -23.76 5.24 16.88
C LEU A 298 -24.19 5.67 15.48
N GLY A 299 -24.71 6.90 15.33
CA GLY A 299 -25.01 7.47 14.02
C GLY A 299 -23.78 7.54 13.07
N GLY A 300 -22.59 7.76 13.61
CA GLY A 300 -21.33 7.81 12.85
C GLY A 300 -20.78 6.43 12.43
N VAL A 301 -21.15 5.36 13.13
CA VAL A 301 -20.63 3.99 12.90
C VAL A 301 -20.88 3.52 11.46
N SER A 302 -22.07 3.77 10.92
CA SER A 302 -22.42 3.36 9.55
C SER A 302 -21.48 3.95 8.49
N ASN A 303 -21.05 5.20 8.65
CA ASN A 303 -20.11 5.85 7.74
C ASN A 303 -18.72 5.23 7.84
N THR A 304 -18.24 4.93 9.04
CA THR A 304 -16.97 4.24 9.28
C THR A 304 -16.94 2.85 8.63
N ILE A 305 -18.04 2.08 8.77
CA ILE A 305 -18.17 0.76 8.15
C ILE A 305 -18.10 0.87 6.63
N ARG A 306 -18.78 1.83 6.00
CA ARG A 306 -18.77 1.99 4.53
C ARG A 306 -17.41 2.37 4.00
N LYS A 307 -16.68 3.25 4.69
CA LYS A 307 -15.30 3.60 4.33
C LYS A 307 -14.39 2.37 4.40
N ALA A 308 -14.51 1.61 5.46
CA ALA A 308 -13.73 0.39 5.64
C ALA A 308 -14.10 -0.71 4.62
N GLN A 309 -15.35 -0.80 4.18
CA GLN A 309 -15.75 -1.72 3.09
C GLN A 309 -15.04 -1.38 1.79
N ALA A 310 -15.03 -0.11 1.40
CA ALA A 310 -14.32 0.32 0.19
C ALA A 310 -12.81 0.05 0.25
N SER A 311 -12.20 0.24 1.43
CA SER A 311 -10.79 -0.10 1.64
C SER A 311 -10.56 -1.61 1.65
N LEU A 312 -11.48 -2.38 2.21
CA LEU A 312 -11.43 -3.84 2.20
C LEU A 312 -11.50 -4.40 0.78
N ASP A 313 -12.40 -3.89 -0.06
CA ASP A 313 -12.52 -4.31 -1.47
C ASP A 313 -11.20 -4.09 -2.23
N ARG A 314 -10.49 -2.96 -1.98
CA ARG A 314 -9.18 -2.70 -2.57
C ARG A 314 -8.06 -3.60 -2.03
N LEU A 315 -8.09 -3.92 -0.73
CA LEU A 315 -7.15 -4.87 -0.11
C LEU A 315 -7.39 -6.29 -0.61
N GLU A 316 -8.65 -6.73 -0.69
CA GLU A 316 -9.01 -8.04 -1.20
C GLU A 316 -8.60 -8.24 -2.66
N TYR A 317 -8.65 -7.20 -3.49
CA TYR A 317 -8.10 -7.25 -4.84
C TYR A 317 -6.62 -7.65 -4.83
N VAL A 318 -5.80 -7.09 -3.94
CA VAL A 318 -4.38 -7.47 -3.82
C VAL A 318 -4.22 -8.88 -3.24
N LEU A 319 -4.97 -9.18 -2.17
CA LEU A 319 -4.83 -10.44 -1.43
C LEU A 319 -5.30 -11.66 -2.22
N HIS A 320 -6.34 -11.49 -3.05
CA HIS A 320 -6.94 -12.56 -3.85
C HIS A 320 -6.48 -12.56 -5.30
N THR A 321 -5.56 -11.66 -5.70
CA THR A 321 -4.93 -11.74 -7.01
C THR A 321 -4.13 -13.03 -7.10
N ASP A 322 -4.43 -13.84 -8.13
CA ASP A 322 -3.76 -15.10 -8.38
C ASP A 322 -2.30 -14.86 -8.80
N ASP A 323 -1.41 -15.76 -8.41
CA ASP A 323 -0.07 -15.83 -8.95
C ASP A 323 -0.16 -16.47 -10.35
N THR A 324 0.06 -15.66 -11.39
CA THR A 324 0.08 -16.15 -12.78
C THR A 324 1.35 -16.95 -13.10
N VAL A 325 2.31 -16.99 -12.18
CA VAL A 325 3.57 -17.74 -12.28
C VAL A 325 3.71 -18.59 -11.01
N PRO A 326 2.90 -19.66 -10.83
CA PRO A 326 2.91 -20.46 -9.62
C PRO A 326 4.24 -21.20 -9.43
N GLU A 327 4.59 -21.51 -8.19
CA GLU A 327 5.72 -22.39 -7.89
C GLU A 327 5.37 -23.83 -8.32
N ALA A 328 6.38 -24.60 -8.72
CA ALA A 328 6.18 -26.02 -9.02
C ALA A 328 5.83 -26.79 -7.74
N ASP A 329 4.81 -27.66 -7.79
CA ASP A 329 4.42 -28.46 -6.61
C ASP A 329 5.53 -29.42 -6.17
N ASN A 330 6.26 -30.00 -7.13
CA ASN A 330 7.41 -30.88 -6.90
C ASN A 330 8.56 -30.45 -7.81
N PRO A 331 9.35 -29.43 -7.41
CA PRO A 331 10.42 -28.90 -8.26
C PRO A 331 11.48 -29.97 -8.54
N LYS A 332 11.85 -30.10 -9.80
CA LYS A 332 12.99 -30.92 -10.21
C LYS A 332 14.30 -30.28 -9.73
N PRO A 333 15.23 -31.02 -9.17
CA PRO A 333 16.51 -30.47 -8.78
C PRO A 333 17.33 -30.08 -10.02
N LEU A 334 17.95 -28.90 -9.98
CA LEU A 334 18.93 -28.49 -10.96
C LEU A 334 20.32 -29.00 -10.53
N THR A 335 20.89 -29.93 -11.31
CA THR A 335 22.24 -30.42 -11.10
C THR A 335 23.10 -29.97 -12.27
N ALA A 336 24.24 -29.32 -12.00
CA ALA A 336 25.29 -28.91 -12.96
C ALA A 336 24.71 -28.28 -14.25
N VAL A 337 24.28 -27.02 -14.15
CA VAL A 337 23.70 -26.27 -15.28
C VAL A 337 24.74 -25.95 -16.33
N THR A 338 24.54 -26.43 -17.57
CA THR A 338 25.36 -26.11 -18.72
C THR A 338 24.94 -24.81 -19.41
N GLY A 339 23.68 -24.46 -19.31
CA GLY A 339 23.11 -23.23 -19.85
C GLY A 339 22.53 -23.36 -21.25
N GLU A 340 22.14 -24.56 -21.70
CA GLU A 340 21.35 -24.73 -22.93
C GLU A 340 19.92 -24.20 -22.70
N ILE A 341 19.46 -23.29 -23.55
CA ILE A 341 18.11 -22.74 -23.48
C ILE A 341 17.36 -23.05 -24.78
N CYS A 342 16.20 -23.72 -24.67
CA CYS A 342 15.36 -24.00 -25.84
C CYS A 342 13.96 -23.43 -25.68
N PHE A 343 13.51 -22.73 -26.72
CA PHE A 343 12.12 -22.28 -26.90
C PHE A 343 11.44 -23.22 -27.89
N ASN A 344 10.34 -23.85 -27.49
CA ASN A 344 9.62 -24.83 -28.31
C ASN A 344 8.21 -24.31 -28.61
N ASN A 345 7.99 -23.74 -29.81
CA ASN A 345 6.73 -23.18 -30.29
C ASN A 345 6.06 -22.25 -29.25
N VAL A 346 6.84 -21.33 -28.69
CA VAL A 346 6.41 -20.44 -27.60
C VAL A 346 5.49 -19.36 -28.14
N THR A 347 4.29 -19.28 -27.57
CA THR A 347 3.36 -18.16 -27.76
C THR A 347 3.15 -17.48 -26.42
N PHE A 348 3.29 -16.16 -26.41
CA PHE A 348 3.07 -15.33 -25.22
C PHE A 348 2.33 -14.03 -25.58
N ALA A 349 1.45 -13.57 -24.68
CA ALA A 349 0.73 -12.32 -24.82
C ALA A 349 0.72 -11.54 -23.48
N TYR A 350 0.82 -10.23 -23.57
CA TYR A 350 0.48 -9.34 -22.49
C TYR A 350 -1.02 -9.03 -22.59
N ASP A 351 -1.80 -9.47 -21.61
CA ASP A 351 -3.27 -9.44 -21.67
C ASP A 351 -3.81 -10.09 -22.95
N ASN A 352 -4.23 -9.30 -23.95
CA ASN A 352 -4.77 -9.78 -25.23
C ASN A 352 -3.85 -9.46 -26.42
N GLU A 353 -2.70 -8.82 -26.20
CA GLU A 353 -1.75 -8.49 -27.27
C GLU A 353 -0.65 -9.54 -27.35
N VAL A 354 -0.59 -10.27 -28.46
CA VAL A 354 0.42 -11.30 -28.70
C VAL A 354 1.78 -10.61 -28.87
N ALA A 355 2.72 -10.93 -27.99
CA ALA A 355 4.09 -10.39 -28.01
C ALA A 355 5.11 -11.37 -28.58
N LEU A 356 4.82 -12.69 -28.51
CA LEU A 356 5.59 -13.75 -29.19
C LEU A 356 4.61 -14.74 -29.82
N ASN A 357 4.83 -15.10 -31.09
CA ASN A 357 3.99 -16.00 -31.85
C ASN A 357 4.79 -17.22 -32.31
N LYS A 358 4.54 -18.41 -31.74
CA LYS A 358 5.15 -19.70 -32.08
C LYS A 358 6.67 -19.68 -32.24
N VAL A 359 7.34 -18.91 -31.40
CA VAL A 359 8.81 -18.76 -31.44
C VAL A 359 9.47 -20.07 -31.05
N SER A 360 10.38 -20.56 -31.93
CA SER A 360 11.25 -21.70 -31.68
C SER A 360 12.71 -21.29 -31.85
N ALA A 361 13.52 -21.51 -30.82
CA ALA A 361 14.93 -21.14 -30.81
C ALA A 361 15.74 -22.06 -29.90
N LYS A 362 16.96 -22.36 -30.30
CA LYS A 362 17.93 -23.08 -29.47
C LYS A 362 19.15 -22.21 -29.26
N ILE A 363 19.58 -22.08 -28.01
CA ILE A 363 20.77 -21.36 -27.58
C ILE A 363 21.69 -22.38 -26.93
N GLU A 364 22.84 -22.58 -27.54
CA GLU A 364 23.83 -23.58 -27.07
C GLU A 364 24.58 -23.06 -25.82
N PRO A 365 25.08 -23.94 -24.98
CA PRO A 365 25.92 -23.56 -23.83
C PRO A 365 27.12 -22.69 -24.26
N ASN A 366 27.41 -21.68 -23.44
CA ASN A 366 28.52 -20.73 -23.65
C ASN A 366 28.41 -19.91 -24.96
N GLN A 367 27.22 -19.77 -25.53
CA GLN A 367 26.98 -18.99 -26.72
C GLN A 367 26.44 -17.61 -26.40
N ALA A 368 26.96 -16.57 -27.04
CA ALA A 368 26.46 -15.22 -26.97
C ALA A 368 25.45 -14.95 -28.11
N ILE A 369 24.21 -14.66 -27.79
CA ILE A 369 23.13 -14.38 -28.75
C ILE A 369 22.70 -12.92 -28.66
N ALA A 370 22.78 -12.19 -29.78
CA ALA A 370 22.19 -10.85 -29.89
C ALA A 370 20.74 -10.92 -30.38
N LEU A 371 19.84 -10.24 -29.69
CA LEU A 371 18.43 -10.07 -30.08
C LEU A 371 18.27 -8.71 -30.76
N VAL A 372 17.96 -8.71 -32.05
CA VAL A 372 17.88 -7.51 -32.91
C VAL A 372 16.50 -7.42 -33.55
N GLY A 373 15.97 -6.23 -33.74
CA GLY A 373 14.67 -5.99 -34.36
C GLY A 373 14.07 -4.64 -33.97
N PRO A 374 12.96 -4.23 -34.57
CA PRO A 374 12.26 -2.98 -34.23
C PRO A 374 11.84 -2.92 -32.77
N SER A 375 11.50 -1.72 -32.28
CA SER A 375 10.88 -1.57 -30.95
C SER A 375 9.52 -2.28 -30.96
N GLY A 376 9.22 -3.02 -29.89
CA GLY A 376 7.99 -3.81 -29.80
C GLY A 376 8.03 -5.19 -30.48
N ALA A 377 9.11 -5.58 -31.17
CA ALA A 377 9.21 -6.87 -31.87
C ALA A 377 9.30 -8.12 -30.97
N GLY A 378 9.24 -7.99 -29.64
CA GLY A 378 9.23 -9.13 -28.70
C GLY A 378 10.57 -9.48 -28.05
N LYS A 379 11.66 -8.77 -28.32
CA LYS A 379 13.03 -9.05 -27.79
C LYS A 379 13.10 -9.12 -26.27
N THR A 380 12.61 -8.07 -25.59
CA THR A 380 12.59 -8.01 -24.12
C THR A 380 11.65 -9.06 -23.54
N THR A 381 10.54 -9.35 -24.20
CA THR A 381 9.63 -10.43 -23.82
C THR A 381 10.32 -11.79 -23.86
N PHE A 382 11.04 -12.08 -24.96
CA PHE A 382 11.82 -13.31 -25.11
C PHE A 382 12.84 -13.47 -23.97
N ALA A 383 13.61 -12.44 -23.68
CA ALA A 383 14.59 -12.45 -22.60
C ALA A 383 13.93 -12.63 -21.22
N ASN A 384 12.77 -12.01 -20.97
CA ASN A 384 12.03 -12.07 -19.69
C ASN A 384 11.38 -13.44 -19.43
N LEU A 385 11.16 -14.27 -20.43
CA LEU A 385 10.67 -15.63 -20.26
C LEU A 385 11.72 -16.56 -19.67
N VAL A 386 13.01 -16.31 -19.91
CA VAL A 386 14.11 -17.16 -19.39
C VAL A 386 14.16 -17.19 -17.87
N PRO A 387 14.12 -16.05 -17.12
CA PRO A 387 14.05 -16.06 -15.66
C PRO A 387 12.65 -16.38 -15.13
N ARG A 388 11.73 -16.78 -16.00
CA ARG A 388 10.34 -17.07 -15.68
C ARG A 388 9.68 -15.92 -14.92
N PHE A 389 9.78 -14.69 -15.47
CA PHE A 389 9.00 -13.56 -14.99
C PHE A 389 7.53 -13.65 -15.41
N TYR A 390 7.28 -14.42 -16.47
CA TYR A 390 5.98 -14.76 -17.02
C TYR A 390 5.97 -16.21 -17.44
N ASP A 391 4.82 -16.86 -17.45
CA ASP A 391 4.62 -18.19 -18.02
C ASP A 391 4.07 -18.09 -19.43
N VAL A 392 4.48 -18.98 -20.31
CA VAL A 392 4.03 -19.05 -21.70
C VAL A 392 2.59 -19.54 -21.81
N ILE A 393 1.85 -19.03 -22.80
CA ILE A 393 0.47 -19.46 -23.08
C ILE A 393 0.46 -20.82 -23.80
N GLN A 394 1.39 -20.99 -24.76
CA GLN A 394 1.57 -22.24 -25.51
C GLN A 394 3.05 -22.51 -25.68
N GLY A 395 3.40 -23.77 -25.82
CA GLY A 395 4.78 -24.20 -25.95
C GLY A 395 5.49 -24.35 -24.61
N SER A 396 6.82 -24.38 -24.64
CA SER A 396 7.65 -24.50 -23.45
C SER A 396 9.00 -23.80 -23.64
N VAL A 397 9.55 -23.31 -22.53
CA VAL A 397 10.94 -22.89 -22.43
C VAL A 397 11.65 -23.91 -21.54
N THR A 398 12.78 -24.45 -22.02
CA THR A 398 13.56 -25.45 -21.26
C THR A 398 14.96 -24.94 -20.97
N LEU A 399 15.48 -25.31 -19.79
CA LEU A 399 16.87 -25.14 -19.40
C LEU A 399 17.50 -26.53 -19.26
N ASP A 400 18.54 -26.82 -20.05
CA ASP A 400 19.19 -28.14 -20.11
C ASP A 400 18.19 -29.28 -20.26
N GLY A 401 17.18 -29.09 -21.11
CA GLY A 401 16.12 -30.07 -21.41
C GLY A 401 14.98 -30.16 -20.39
N VAL A 402 15.04 -29.41 -19.26
CA VAL A 402 13.98 -29.38 -18.24
C VAL A 402 13.12 -28.14 -18.45
N ASP A 403 11.79 -28.30 -18.50
CA ASP A 403 10.86 -27.18 -18.58
C ASP A 403 11.01 -26.28 -17.33
N ILE A 404 11.20 -24.98 -17.55
CA ILE A 404 11.40 -24.03 -16.45
C ILE A 404 10.19 -23.95 -15.48
N ARG A 405 9.00 -24.40 -15.90
CA ARG A 405 7.82 -24.51 -15.05
C ARG A 405 7.91 -25.64 -14.03
N GLU A 406 8.76 -26.62 -14.28
CA GLU A 406 9.00 -27.75 -13.37
C GLU A 406 10.15 -27.48 -12.39
N LEU A 407 10.84 -26.34 -12.51
CA LEU A 407 11.92 -25.92 -11.63
C LEU A 407 11.40 -24.99 -10.53
N SER A 408 12.10 -24.94 -9.38
CA SER A 408 11.85 -23.88 -8.41
C SER A 408 12.30 -22.54 -8.99
N LYS A 409 11.51 -21.48 -8.76
CA LYS A 409 11.86 -20.12 -9.23
C LYS A 409 13.20 -19.65 -8.63
N ALA A 410 13.48 -20.05 -7.40
CA ALA A 410 14.73 -19.70 -6.71
C ALA A 410 15.95 -20.39 -7.37
N ASP A 411 15.86 -21.68 -7.64
CA ASP A 411 16.95 -22.44 -8.30
C ASP A 411 17.18 -21.94 -9.72
N LEU A 412 16.12 -21.77 -10.53
CA LEU A 412 16.22 -21.21 -11.87
C LEU A 412 16.90 -19.85 -11.87
N ARG A 413 16.41 -18.90 -11.05
CA ARG A 413 16.94 -17.54 -11.00
C ARG A 413 18.34 -17.46 -10.37
N SER A 414 18.74 -18.44 -9.58
CA SER A 414 20.12 -18.53 -9.10
C SER A 414 21.13 -18.75 -10.24
N GLN A 415 20.70 -19.39 -11.33
CA GLN A 415 21.52 -19.69 -12.51
C GLN A 415 21.54 -18.55 -13.55
N ILE A 416 20.87 -17.44 -13.30
CA ILE A 416 20.72 -16.36 -14.27
C ILE A 416 21.18 -15.04 -13.65
N ALA A 417 22.16 -14.39 -14.24
CA ALA A 417 22.53 -13.00 -13.93
C ALA A 417 21.78 -12.06 -14.88
N LEU A 418 21.26 -10.96 -14.36
CA LEU A 418 20.54 -9.95 -15.13
C LEU A 418 21.20 -8.58 -14.95
N VAL A 419 21.54 -7.94 -16.07
CA VAL A 419 21.95 -6.53 -16.14
C VAL A 419 20.85 -5.79 -16.90
N SER A 420 20.03 -5.03 -16.20
CA SER A 420 18.91 -4.30 -16.77
C SER A 420 19.33 -2.97 -17.39
N GLN A 421 18.52 -2.45 -18.32
CA GLN A 421 18.70 -1.16 -18.96
C GLN A 421 18.79 -0.01 -17.93
N GLU A 422 17.86 0.03 -16.97
CA GLU A 422 17.95 0.94 -15.83
C GLU A 422 18.59 0.22 -14.64
N SER A 423 19.85 0.57 -14.34
CA SER A 423 20.59 0.02 -13.20
C SER A 423 20.11 0.62 -11.89
N LEU A 424 19.02 0.07 -11.34
CA LEU A 424 18.47 0.52 -10.05
C LEU A 424 19.38 0.09 -8.89
N LEU A 425 19.68 1.06 -8.01
CA LEU A 425 20.41 0.84 -6.77
C LEU A 425 19.49 1.11 -5.58
N PHE A 426 19.63 0.28 -4.54
CA PHE A 426 18.96 0.51 -3.28
C PHE A 426 19.70 1.58 -2.48
N SER A 427 18.96 2.34 -1.64
CA SER A 427 19.54 3.35 -0.76
C SER A 427 20.34 2.70 0.37
N ASP A 428 21.53 2.22 0.03
CA ASP A 428 22.45 1.49 0.88
C ASP A 428 23.88 1.80 0.43
N THR A 429 24.90 1.15 1.02
CA THR A 429 26.31 1.30 0.61
C THR A 429 26.55 0.67 -0.77
N ILE A 430 27.65 1.06 -1.42
CA ILE A 430 28.09 0.45 -2.69
C ILE A 430 28.36 -1.05 -2.48
N ALA A 431 29.06 -1.41 -1.39
CA ALA A 431 29.32 -2.81 -1.06
C ALA A 431 28.04 -3.64 -0.95
N ASN A 432 27.05 -3.15 -0.21
CA ASN A 432 25.78 -3.85 -0.04
C ASN A 432 24.99 -3.92 -1.35
N ASN A 433 25.05 -2.89 -2.17
CA ASN A 433 24.46 -2.93 -3.51
C ASN A 433 25.08 -4.00 -4.41
N ILE A 434 26.38 -4.26 -4.34
CA ILE A 434 27.01 -5.34 -5.08
C ILE A 434 26.64 -6.71 -4.47
N ARG A 435 26.60 -6.83 -3.13
CA ARG A 435 26.22 -8.05 -2.40
C ARG A 435 24.79 -8.53 -2.64
N LEU A 436 23.91 -7.73 -3.23
CA LEU A 436 22.52 -8.14 -3.52
C LEU A 436 22.43 -9.45 -4.33
N SER A 437 23.43 -9.76 -5.13
CA SER A 437 23.48 -10.99 -5.92
C SER A 437 23.97 -12.21 -5.14
N LYS A 438 24.72 -12.01 -4.05
CA LYS A 438 25.27 -13.02 -3.14
C LYS A 438 25.44 -12.41 -1.76
N VAL A 439 24.40 -12.54 -0.93
CA VAL A 439 24.29 -11.83 0.37
C VAL A 439 25.44 -12.13 1.33
N ASP A 440 25.94 -13.36 1.32
CA ASP A 440 27.02 -13.83 2.20
C ASP A 440 28.43 -13.57 1.63
N ALA A 441 28.55 -12.79 0.54
CA ALA A 441 29.85 -12.50 -0.07
C ALA A 441 30.75 -11.69 0.87
N THR A 442 31.99 -12.06 0.95
CA THR A 442 33.01 -11.31 1.67
C THR A 442 33.33 -9.98 0.97
N LEU A 443 33.95 -9.04 1.68
CA LEU A 443 34.33 -7.76 1.08
C LEU A 443 35.39 -7.98 -0.05
N ASP A 444 36.23 -8.97 0.09
CA ASP A 444 37.24 -9.29 -0.94
C ASP A 444 36.61 -9.82 -2.22
N GLU A 445 35.56 -10.68 -2.12
CA GLU A 445 34.79 -11.11 -3.29
C GLU A 445 34.07 -9.93 -3.96
N VAL A 446 33.53 -8.99 -3.17
CA VAL A 446 32.93 -7.75 -3.67
C VAL A 446 33.94 -6.89 -4.41
N LYS A 447 35.13 -6.71 -3.83
CA LYS A 447 36.22 -5.94 -4.46
C LYS A 447 36.69 -6.58 -5.76
N GLU A 448 36.79 -7.89 -5.80
CA GLU A 448 37.18 -8.61 -7.02
C GLU A 448 36.15 -8.47 -8.12
N ALA A 449 34.87 -8.65 -7.80
CA ALA A 449 33.77 -8.42 -8.74
C ALA A 449 33.72 -6.96 -9.25
N ALA A 450 34.04 -6.00 -8.39
CA ALA A 450 34.15 -4.59 -8.77
C ALA A 450 35.35 -4.31 -9.70
N ARG A 451 36.48 -4.98 -9.50
CA ARG A 451 37.63 -4.89 -10.41
C ARG A 451 37.30 -5.43 -11.80
N MET A 452 36.68 -6.60 -11.84
CA MET A 452 36.20 -7.20 -13.11
C MET A 452 35.21 -6.33 -13.86
N ALA A 453 34.43 -5.54 -13.14
CA ALA A 453 33.45 -4.58 -13.70
C ALA A 453 34.04 -3.18 -13.95
N HIS A 454 35.34 -2.97 -13.82
CA HIS A 454 36.02 -1.66 -13.88
C HIS A 454 35.38 -0.61 -12.95
N ALA A 455 34.87 -1.08 -11.80
CA ALA A 455 34.21 -0.21 -10.81
C ALA A 455 35.12 0.14 -9.62
N HIS A 456 36.16 -0.64 -9.36
CA HIS A 456 37.02 -0.53 -8.18
C HIS A 456 37.63 0.86 -8.02
N ASP A 457 38.21 1.41 -9.07
CA ASP A 457 38.98 2.65 -9.01
C ASP A 457 38.12 3.85 -8.64
N PHE A 458 36.94 3.98 -9.25
CA PHE A 458 36.04 5.08 -8.89
C PHE A 458 35.41 4.88 -7.50
N ILE A 459 35.23 3.63 -7.03
CA ILE A 459 34.71 3.36 -5.69
C ILE A 459 35.75 3.77 -4.64
N GLU A 460 37.00 3.40 -4.80
CA GLU A 460 38.09 3.78 -3.88
C GLU A 460 38.38 5.31 -3.91
N ALA A 461 38.00 6.02 -4.98
CA ALA A 461 38.09 7.47 -5.05
C ALA A 461 37.08 8.22 -4.18
N PHE A 462 36.04 7.56 -3.68
CA PHE A 462 35.14 8.17 -2.70
C PHE A 462 35.77 8.16 -1.30
N GLU A 463 35.45 9.14 -0.49
CA GLU A 463 35.96 9.29 0.89
C GLU A 463 35.70 8.03 1.74
N ASP A 464 34.51 7.44 1.62
CA ASP A 464 34.10 6.23 2.35
C ASP A 464 34.30 4.95 1.53
N GLY A 465 34.88 5.02 0.33
CA GLY A 465 35.13 3.86 -0.54
C GLY A 465 33.88 3.01 -0.75
N TYR A 466 33.96 1.72 -0.45
CA TYR A 466 32.85 0.76 -0.57
C TYR A 466 31.68 1.00 0.39
N GLU A 467 31.90 1.73 1.49
CA GLU A 467 30.86 2.09 2.45
C GLU A 467 30.12 3.38 2.05
N THR A 468 30.45 3.98 0.91
CA THR A 468 29.77 5.16 0.39
C THR A 468 28.28 4.87 0.14
N LEU A 469 27.39 5.69 0.71
CA LEU A 469 25.94 5.63 0.50
C LEU A 469 25.58 6.17 -0.89
N VAL A 470 24.90 5.36 -1.70
CA VAL A 470 24.55 5.72 -3.09
C VAL A 470 23.37 6.70 -3.21
N GLY A 471 22.60 6.92 -2.12
CA GLY A 471 21.39 7.72 -2.11
C GLY A 471 20.18 7.02 -2.76
N GLU A 472 19.07 7.74 -2.84
CA GLU A 472 17.83 7.19 -3.42
C GLU A 472 18.04 6.89 -4.91
N ARG A 473 17.78 5.64 -5.32
CA ARG A 473 17.98 5.12 -6.67
C ARG A 473 19.38 5.37 -7.24
N GLY A 474 20.38 5.53 -6.39
CA GLY A 474 21.75 5.82 -6.84
C GLY A 474 21.96 7.25 -7.33
N SER A 475 21.21 8.22 -6.80
CA SER A 475 21.23 9.63 -7.23
C SER A 475 22.59 10.32 -7.08
N ARG A 476 23.50 9.77 -6.27
CA ARG A 476 24.85 10.31 -6.07
C ARG A 476 25.87 9.80 -7.08
N LEU A 477 25.47 8.91 -7.98
CA LEU A 477 26.35 8.25 -8.95
C LEU A 477 25.99 8.66 -10.37
N SER A 478 27.00 8.71 -11.25
CA SER A 478 26.77 8.88 -12.69
C SER A 478 26.08 7.64 -13.29
N GLY A 479 25.49 7.77 -14.49
CA GLY A 479 24.89 6.64 -15.22
C GLY A 479 25.87 5.47 -15.40
N GLY A 480 27.09 5.76 -15.85
CA GLY A 480 28.14 4.75 -16.04
C GLY A 480 28.61 4.10 -14.75
N GLN A 481 28.68 4.84 -13.64
CA GLN A 481 28.99 4.29 -12.32
C GLN A 481 27.91 3.32 -11.84
N ARG A 482 26.63 3.69 -11.96
CA ARG A 482 25.52 2.77 -11.63
C ARG A 482 25.57 1.50 -12.46
N GLN A 483 25.82 1.63 -13.76
CA GLN A 483 25.91 0.49 -14.68
C GLN A 483 27.05 -0.46 -14.30
N ARG A 484 28.24 0.06 -14.00
CA ARG A 484 29.38 -0.77 -13.57
C ARG A 484 29.12 -1.50 -12.24
N ILE A 485 28.38 -0.88 -11.31
CA ILE A 485 27.92 -1.57 -10.09
C ILE A 485 26.94 -2.72 -10.44
N ALA A 486 26.03 -2.52 -11.39
CA ALA A 486 25.14 -3.59 -11.84
C ALA A 486 25.89 -4.74 -12.52
N ILE A 487 26.92 -4.43 -13.31
CA ILE A 487 27.80 -5.44 -13.90
C ILE A 487 28.61 -6.17 -12.81
N ALA A 488 29.09 -5.47 -11.77
CA ALA A 488 29.75 -6.09 -10.62
C ALA A 488 28.84 -7.08 -9.88
N ARG A 489 27.52 -6.78 -9.76
CA ARG A 489 26.52 -7.75 -9.27
C ARG A 489 26.49 -9.03 -10.10
N ALA A 490 26.53 -8.89 -11.43
CA ALA A 490 26.52 -10.05 -12.34
C ALA A 490 27.79 -10.88 -12.22
N PHE A 491 28.95 -10.25 -12.09
CA PHE A 491 30.22 -10.95 -11.82
C PHE A 491 30.20 -11.69 -10.48
N LEU A 492 29.74 -11.02 -9.40
CA LEU A 492 29.67 -11.63 -8.07
C LEU A 492 28.72 -12.83 -8.04
N LYS A 493 27.61 -12.76 -8.79
CA LYS A 493 26.67 -13.87 -8.93
C LYS A 493 27.28 -15.09 -9.59
N ASN A 494 28.16 -14.88 -10.56
CA ASN A 494 28.87 -15.92 -11.31
C ASN A 494 27.95 -17.01 -11.88
N ALA A 495 26.82 -16.60 -12.46
CA ALA A 495 25.82 -17.51 -13.03
C ALA A 495 26.20 -18.00 -14.43
N PRO A 496 25.83 -19.24 -14.83
CA PRO A 496 26.12 -19.78 -16.17
C PRO A 496 25.36 -19.08 -17.30
N ILE A 497 24.24 -18.41 -16.96
CA ILE A 497 23.42 -17.66 -17.92
C ILE A 497 23.46 -16.18 -17.54
N THR A 498 23.65 -15.31 -18.54
CA THR A 498 23.63 -13.84 -18.35
C THR A 498 22.66 -13.19 -19.35
N ILE A 499 21.80 -12.31 -18.86
CA ILE A 499 20.91 -11.51 -19.68
C ILE A 499 21.35 -10.06 -19.58
N LEU A 500 21.63 -9.44 -20.73
CA LEU A 500 22.06 -8.06 -20.86
C LEU A 500 20.99 -7.27 -21.62
N ASP A 501 20.28 -6.37 -20.92
CA ASP A 501 19.25 -5.54 -21.50
C ASP A 501 19.79 -4.13 -21.75
N GLU A 502 20.18 -3.84 -22.98
CA GLU A 502 20.67 -2.54 -23.46
C GLU A 502 21.68 -1.84 -22.52
N PRO A 503 22.80 -2.51 -22.16
CA PRO A 503 23.65 -2.08 -21.05
C PRO A 503 24.47 -0.81 -21.31
N THR A 504 24.40 -0.16 -22.48
CA THR A 504 25.26 0.96 -22.87
C THR A 504 24.51 2.22 -23.33
N SER A 505 23.18 2.34 -23.09
CA SER A 505 22.42 3.52 -23.50
C SER A 505 22.78 4.78 -22.69
N ALA A 506 22.98 5.92 -23.36
CA ALA A 506 23.18 7.26 -22.78
C ALA A 506 24.42 7.46 -21.88
N LEU A 507 25.59 6.90 -22.27
CA LEU A 507 26.85 7.02 -21.54
C LEU A 507 27.87 7.90 -22.29
N ASP A 508 28.83 8.47 -21.55
CA ASP A 508 30.01 9.11 -22.10
C ASP A 508 30.99 8.08 -22.70
N ALA A 509 31.83 8.49 -23.64
CA ALA A 509 32.68 7.58 -24.40
C ALA A 509 33.68 6.79 -23.53
N GLU A 510 34.20 7.39 -22.46
CA GLU A 510 35.14 6.70 -21.56
C GLU A 510 34.41 5.61 -20.74
N SER A 511 33.26 5.93 -20.17
CA SER A 511 32.43 4.95 -19.45
C SER A 511 31.97 3.83 -20.37
N GLU A 512 31.64 4.13 -21.64
CA GLU A 512 31.24 3.15 -22.63
C GLU A 512 32.35 2.12 -22.90
N HIS A 513 33.59 2.56 -23.09
CA HIS A 513 34.72 1.67 -23.32
C HIS A 513 34.95 0.71 -22.12
N GLN A 514 34.90 1.23 -20.88
CA GLN A 514 35.09 0.45 -19.67
C GLN A 514 33.95 -0.57 -19.47
N ILE A 515 32.73 -0.17 -19.75
CA ILE A 515 31.56 -1.04 -19.68
C ILE A 515 31.61 -2.13 -20.75
N GLN A 516 32.01 -1.79 -21.98
CA GLN A 516 32.19 -2.78 -23.05
C GLN A 516 33.21 -3.84 -22.68
N ALA A 517 34.39 -3.45 -22.18
CA ALA A 517 35.40 -4.38 -21.71
C ALA A 517 34.90 -5.29 -20.57
N ALA A 518 34.13 -4.73 -19.62
CA ALA A 518 33.48 -5.50 -18.55
C ALA A 518 32.46 -6.52 -19.09
N LEU A 519 31.65 -6.13 -20.06
CA LEU A 519 30.67 -7.02 -20.68
C LEU A 519 31.30 -8.15 -21.48
N GLU A 520 32.39 -7.88 -22.20
CA GLU A 520 33.20 -8.93 -22.87
C GLU A 520 33.78 -9.92 -21.86
N GLY A 521 34.30 -9.42 -20.73
CA GLY A 521 34.76 -10.26 -19.64
C GLY A 521 33.63 -11.11 -19.03
N LEU A 522 32.45 -10.51 -18.86
CA LEU A 522 31.27 -11.18 -18.31
C LEU A 522 30.72 -12.27 -19.25
N SER A 523 30.88 -12.11 -20.56
CA SER A 523 30.36 -13.04 -21.56
C SER A 523 31.21 -14.33 -21.72
N LYS A 524 32.46 -14.34 -21.28
CA LYS A 524 33.36 -15.49 -21.44
C LYS A 524 32.89 -16.69 -20.62
N GLY A 525 32.73 -17.84 -21.33
CA GLY A 525 32.36 -19.12 -20.69
C GLY A 525 30.93 -19.14 -20.11
N ARG A 526 30.04 -18.34 -20.64
CA ARG A 526 28.62 -18.26 -20.21
C ARG A 526 27.68 -18.19 -21.42
N THR A 527 26.46 -18.65 -21.23
CA THR A 527 25.39 -18.44 -22.21
C THR A 527 24.86 -17.03 -22.02
N VAL A 528 24.90 -16.20 -23.06
CA VAL A 528 24.57 -14.78 -22.96
C VAL A 528 23.45 -14.40 -23.92
N LEU A 529 22.41 -13.78 -23.40
CA LEU A 529 21.38 -13.14 -24.21
C LEU A 529 21.57 -11.62 -24.12
N ILE A 530 21.73 -10.97 -25.27
CA ILE A 530 21.97 -9.53 -25.37
C ILE A 530 20.86 -8.87 -26.14
N ILE A 531 20.07 -8.03 -25.49
CA ILE A 531 19.12 -7.15 -26.23
C ILE A 531 19.95 -5.99 -26.76
N ALA A 532 20.24 -6.04 -28.07
CA ALA A 532 21.19 -5.14 -28.70
C ALA A 532 20.50 -3.94 -29.34
N HIS A 533 20.86 -2.75 -28.91
CA HIS A 533 20.52 -1.46 -29.50
C HIS A 533 21.74 -0.70 -30.02
N ARG A 534 22.96 -1.25 -29.87
CA ARG A 534 24.20 -0.66 -30.40
C ARG A 534 24.99 -1.65 -31.23
N PHE A 535 25.62 -1.11 -32.24
CA PHE A 535 26.45 -1.81 -33.23
C PHE A 535 27.60 -2.62 -32.59
N SER A 536 28.33 -2.01 -31.66
CA SER A 536 29.46 -2.65 -30.97
C SER A 536 29.06 -3.96 -30.27
N THR A 537 27.86 -3.98 -29.71
CA THR A 537 27.35 -5.16 -28.97
C THR A 537 26.98 -6.31 -29.93
N ILE A 538 26.50 -5.99 -31.14
CA ILE A 538 26.09 -6.99 -32.15
C ILE A 538 27.29 -7.71 -32.73
N GLN A 539 28.45 -7.04 -32.92
CA GLN A 539 29.64 -7.61 -33.53
C GLN A 539 30.31 -8.72 -32.71
N HIS A 540 30.13 -8.70 -31.40
CA HIS A 540 30.72 -9.66 -30.47
C HIS A 540 29.80 -10.87 -30.18
N ALA A 541 28.63 -10.93 -30.76
CA ALA A 541 27.72 -12.06 -30.61
C ALA A 541 28.06 -13.19 -31.58
N ASP A 542 28.04 -14.44 -31.07
CA ASP A 542 28.29 -15.64 -31.89
C ASP A 542 27.16 -15.83 -32.91
N ARG A 543 25.91 -15.50 -32.53
CA ARG A 543 24.74 -15.54 -33.40
C ARG A 543 23.79 -14.38 -33.08
N ILE A 544 22.95 -14.06 -34.04
CA ILE A 544 21.98 -12.99 -33.98
C ILE A 544 20.60 -13.56 -34.32
N PHE A 545 19.61 -13.29 -33.47
CA PHE A 545 18.21 -13.55 -33.74
C PHE A 545 17.52 -12.26 -34.17
N VAL A 546 16.96 -12.25 -35.36
CA VAL A 546 16.24 -11.10 -35.93
C VAL A 546 14.76 -11.27 -35.66
N PHE A 547 14.23 -10.36 -34.84
CA PHE A 547 12.83 -10.33 -34.44
C PHE A 547 12.04 -9.34 -35.31
N ASP A 548 10.85 -9.76 -35.75
CA ASP A 548 9.84 -8.90 -36.33
C ASP A 548 8.45 -9.40 -35.94
N ASP A 549 7.57 -8.51 -35.52
CA ASP A 549 6.17 -8.77 -35.11
C ASP A 549 5.97 -10.03 -34.25
N GLY A 550 6.82 -10.22 -33.26
CA GLY A 550 6.74 -11.34 -32.30
C GLY A 550 7.28 -12.68 -32.81
N GLU A 551 7.94 -12.72 -33.96
CA GLU A 551 8.55 -13.92 -34.56
C GLU A 551 10.06 -13.74 -34.73
N ILE A 552 10.81 -14.87 -34.76
CA ILE A 552 12.21 -14.87 -35.18
C ILE A 552 12.21 -15.16 -36.69
N ILE A 553 12.42 -14.11 -37.49
CA ILE A 553 12.39 -14.21 -38.96
C ILE A 553 13.72 -14.68 -39.56
N ALA A 554 14.83 -14.53 -38.85
CA ALA A 554 16.14 -15.02 -39.28
C ALA A 554 17.06 -15.25 -38.08
N ASN A 555 18.00 -16.19 -38.23
CA ASN A 555 19.10 -16.39 -37.26
C ASN A 555 20.38 -16.72 -38.04
N GLY A 556 21.52 -16.19 -37.57
CA GLY A 556 22.81 -16.41 -38.22
C GLY A 556 23.89 -15.53 -37.65
N THR A 557 25.10 -15.59 -38.26
CA THR A 557 26.19 -14.66 -37.94
C THR A 557 25.90 -13.27 -38.57
N HIS A 558 26.66 -12.26 -38.11
CA HIS A 558 26.59 -10.92 -38.69
C HIS A 558 26.76 -10.94 -40.23
N THR A 559 27.77 -11.64 -40.70
CA THR A 559 28.11 -11.70 -42.15
C THR A 559 27.01 -12.36 -42.98
N GLU A 560 26.45 -13.47 -42.46
CA GLU A 560 25.35 -14.18 -43.14
C GLU A 560 24.09 -13.31 -43.24
N LEU A 561 23.69 -12.68 -42.11
CA LEU A 561 22.47 -11.88 -42.02
C LEU A 561 22.59 -10.57 -42.81
N TYR A 562 23.76 -9.94 -42.82
CA TYR A 562 23.98 -8.71 -43.57
C TYR A 562 23.81 -8.91 -45.07
N GLN A 563 24.17 -10.11 -45.59
CA GLN A 563 24.01 -10.46 -47.01
C GLN A 563 22.60 -10.98 -47.35
N SER A 564 21.91 -11.62 -46.42
CA SER A 564 20.69 -12.38 -46.69
C SER A 564 19.39 -11.75 -46.17
N ASN A 565 19.46 -10.87 -45.15
CA ASN A 565 18.26 -10.33 -44.52
C ASN A 565 18.13 -8.82 -44.65
N PRO A 566 17.22 -8.29 -45.48
CA PRO A 566 17.06 -6.86 -45.72
C PRO A 566 16.71 -6.05 -44.46
N LEU A 567 15.90 -6.63 -43.54
CA LEU A 567 15.53 -5.96 -42.30
C LEU A 567 16.78 -5.76 -41.43
N TYR A 568 17.58 -6.82 -41.25
CA TYR A 568 18.81 -6.74 -40.47
C TYR A 568 19.78 -5.70 -41.06
N THR A 569 20.00 -5.72 -42.37
CA THR A 569 20.86 -4.76 -43.07
C THR A 569 20.37 -3.32 -42.87
N SER A 570 19.06 -3.08 -43.00
CA SER A 570 18.48 -1.75 -42.78
C SER A 570 18.66 -1.26 -41.33
N LEU A 571 18.47 -2.13 -40.32
CA LEU A 571 18.65 -1.80 -38.92
C LEU A 571 20.11 -1.50 -38.61
N TYR A 572 21.02 -2.31 -39.13
CA TYR A 572 22.46 -2.17 -38.98
C TYR A 572 22.96 -0.87 -39.60
N ASP A 573 22.62 -0.57 -40.86
CA ASP A 573 23.06 0.62 -41.58
C ASP A 573 22.53 1.92 -40.94
N LYS A 574 21.31 1.90 -40.38
CA LYS A 574 20.78 3.03 -39.62
C LYS A 574 21.62 3.31 -38.38
N GLN A 575 22.01 2.27 -37.64
CA GLN A 575 22.83 2.42 -36.44
C GLN A 575 24.28 2.84 -36.78
N ALA A 576 24.87 2.29 -37.84
CA ALA A 576 26.21 2.64 -38.30
C ALA A 576 26.28 4.10 -38.76
N LYS A 577 25.27 4.61 -39.47
CA LYS A 577 25.18 6.02 -39.87
C LYS A 577 25.06 6.95 -38.68
N THR A 578 24.30 6.59 -37.65
CA THR A 578 24.17 7.37 -36.42
C THR A 578 25.49 7.43 -35.65
N ALA A 579 26.25 6.33 -35.58
CA ALA A 579 27.55 6.29 -34.95
C ALA A 579 28.60 7.16 -35.66
N LEU A 580 28.57 7.19 -36.99
CA LEU A 580 29.47 8.01 -37.81
C LEU A 580 29.14 9.51 -37.71
N SER A 581 27.85 9.88 -37.61
CA SER A 581 27.43 11.28 -37.46
C SER A 581 27.78 11.86 -36.10
N THR A 582 27.82 11.06 -35.04
CA THR A 582 28.21 11.49 -33.69
C THR A 582 29.73 11.69 -33.54
N ASN A 583 30.55 11.02 -34.39
CA ASN A 583 31.99 11.18 -34.39
C ASN A 583 32.50 12.26 -35.36
N SER A 584 31.62 12.92 -36.14
CA SER A 584 31.98 13.91 -37.18
C SER A 584 31.62 15.36 -36.86
N GLU A 585 31.26 15.71 -35.61
CA GLU A 585 31.24 17.13 -35.22
C GLU A 585 32.66 17.59 -34.94
N PRO A 586 33.20 18.52 -35.76
CA PRO A 586 34.50 19.12 -35.47
C PRO A 586 34.35 20.04 -34.25
N THR A 587 35.28 19.89 -33.32
CA THR A 587 35.61 20.91 -32.32
C THR A 587 36.01 22.21 -33.06
N GLU A 588 35.07 23.10 -33.35
CA GLU A 588 35.39 24.48 -33.64
C GLU A 588 35.25 25.33 -32.37
N SER A 589 36.44 25.73 -31.93
CA SER A 589 36.90 26.87 -31.11
C SER A 589 35.91 27.54 -30.13
#